data_52455d66365291968079529ae28dfd61
#
_entry.id   52455d66365291968079529ae28dfd61
#
_cell.length_a   1.000
_cell.length_b   1.000
_cell.length_c   1.000
_cell.angle_alpha   90.00
_cell.angle_beta   90.00
_cell.angle_gamma   90.00
#
_symmetry.space_group_name_H-M   'P 1'
#
loop_
_entity.id
_entity.type
_entity.pdbx_description
1 polymer ?
#
loop_
_entity_poly.entity_id
_entity_poly.type
_entity_poly.pdbx_seq_one_letter_code
_entity_poly.pdbx_strand_id
1 'polypeptide(L)'
;MMKKPGLAKTMFLIPGALGLLALVVLALWFMRGSDKPLALRVPGTDQAPGSDLGTTTNAVLAGKLLRSDGQPADLPGAWPQFRGPNRDAVSAEATNLAPTWQPGQPRELWAIDVGDGYAGAAILNGRVYLMDYDHEKKQDALRCLSLADGREIWRYAYPVSVKRNHGMSRTVPAVTDKLVIAMGPKCHVVCLDSATGELRWGLDLVRQFGTTVPPWYNGQCPLIDNGSVILAPGGPNALLVGLESQTGKVLWQTPNPRGWKMTHSSVMPMEFGGEHMYVYCANKGVVGVSAKDGSLLWETLDWKISIATVPSPLILDGGRVFLTGGYDAGSLMLQLDRAGERIVSRTEFKLAAGVFGATQHTPVLHENHLYGVRADGKFVCLTLEGKPVWTSPTGQSFGLGSFILADGLIYAMNDSGLLRLIQATPQKYTLLGQAQVLKGRESWAPLALAGGRLIVRDLTRMACLDVARP
;
A
#
# COMPACT_ATOMS: atom_id res chain seq x y z
N MET A 1 58.32 -34.68 56.05
CA MET A 1 58.11 -33.55 55.15
C MET A 1 57.33 -34.05 53.93
N MET A 2 55.96 -34.03 53.99
CA MET A 2 55.11 -34.52 52.91
C MET A 2 54.59 -33.32 52.09
N LYS A 3 54.98 -33.23 50.81
CA LYS A 3 54.44 -32.27 49.85
C LYS A 3 53.04 -32.64 49.52
N LYS A 4 52.05 -31.72 49.72
CA LYS A 4 50.72 -31.80 49.18
C LYS A 4 50.79 -31.43 47.70
N PRO A 5 50.33 -32.27 46.77
CA PRO A 5 50.20 -31.87 45.39
C PRO A 5 48.72 -31.48 45.10
N GLY A 6 48.48 -30.37 44.42
CA GLY A 6 47.50 -30.38 43.40
C GLY A 6 46.22 -29.54 43.53
N LEU A 7 46.19 -28.36 44.23
CA LEU A 7 45.05 -27.46 44.12
C LEU A 7 45.00 -26.67 42.80
N ALA A 8 46.15 -26.49 42.14
CA ALA A 8 46.21 -25.69 40.89
C ALA A 8 45.68 -26.42 39.63
N LYS A 9 45.71 -27.75 39.60
CA LYS A 9 45.24 -28.52 38.43
C LYS A 9 43.72 -28.66 38.36
N THR A 10 43.03 -28.70 39.48
CA THR A 10 41.55 -28.78 39.55
C THR A 10 40.89 -27.47 39.21
N MET A 11 41.57 -26.33 39.38
CA MET A 11 41.02 -25.01 39.10
C MET A 11 40.85 -24.72 37.59
N PHE A 12 41.57 -25.41 36.71
CA PHE A 12 41.41 -25.30 35.25
C PHE A 12 40.66 -26.47 34.61
N LEU A 13 40.56 -27.61 35.27
CA LEU A 13 39.87 -28.79 34.74
C LEU A 13 38.34 -28.64 34.77
N ILE A 14 37.78 -27.98 35.78
CA ILE A 14 36.32 -27.77 35.89
C ILE A 14 35.79 -26.78 34.84
N PRO A 15 36.39 -25.58 34.64
CA PRO A 15 35.99 -24.68 33.58
C PRO A 15 36.15 -25.28 32.17
N GLY A 16 37.24 -26.05 31.96
CA GLY A 16 37.48 -26.73 30.69
C GLY A 16 36.46 -27.81 30.38
N ALA A 17 36.07 -28.61 31.38
CA ALA A 17 35.03 -29.63 31.24
C ALA A 17 33.65 -29.02 30.99
N LEU A 18 33.29 -27.89 31.66
CA LEU A 18 32.06 -27.16 31.45
C LEU A 18 32.01 -26.52 30.05
N GLY A 19 33.14 -25.97 29.58
CA GLY A 19 33.26 -25.42 28.23
C GLY A 19 33.09 -26.50 27.17
N LEU A 20 33.70 -27.68 27.36
CA LEU A 20 33.54 -28.82 26.45
C LEU A 20 32.08 -29.33 26.42
N LEU A 21 31.43 -29.41 27.58
CA LEU A 21 30.05 -29.82 27.70
C LEU A 21 29.11 -28.81 26.97
N ALA A 22 29.38 -27.51 27.14
CA ALA A 22 28.64 -26.47 26.44
C ALA A 22 28.80 -26.56 24.91
N LEU A 23 30.01 -26.82 24.43
CA LEU A 23 30.28 -27.01 23.00
C LEU A 23 29.61 -28.29 22.47
N VAL A 24 29.57 -29.37 23.22
CA VAL A 24 28.88 -30.62 22.84
C VAL A 24 27.36 -30.39 22.80
N VAL A 25 26.79 -29.67 23.77
CA VAL A 25 25.37 -29.32 23.77
C VAL A 25 25.04 -28.41 22.59
N LEU A 26 25.89 -27.44 22.28
CA LEU A 26 25.71 -26.56 21.13
C LEU A 26 25.82 -27.33 19.81
N ALA A 27 26.79 -28.23 19.69
CA ALA A 27 26.94 -29.10 18.51
C ALA A 27 25.72 -30.02 18.33
N LEU A 28 25.25 -30.65 19.42
CA LEU A 28 24.06 -31.48 19.41
C LEU A 28 22.77 -30.67 19.08
N TRP A 29 22.73 -29.42 19.51
CA TRP A 29 21.65 -28.51 19.16
C TRP A 29 21.69 -28.13 17.67
N PHE A 30 22.88 -27.83 17.12
CA PHE A 30 23.09 -27.61 15.69
C PHE A 30 22.83 -28.89 14.86
N MET A 31 23.20 -30.05 15.32
CA MET A 31 22.98 -31.33 14.65
C MET A 31 21.51 -31.79 14.74
N ARG A 32 20.75 -31.29 15.72
CA ARG A 32 19.29 -31.38 15.80
C ARG A 32 18.58 -30.31 15.01
N GLY A 33 19.27 -29.68 14.06
CA GLY A 33 18.64 -28.74 13.12
C GLY A 33 17.35 -29.37 12.63
N SER A 34 16.23 -28.68 12.82
CA SER A 34 14.95 -29.18 12.37
C SER A 34 15.03 -29.31 10.84
N ASP A 35 15.05 -30.53 10.33
CA ASP A 35 14.89 -30.86 8.91
C ASP A 35 13.54 -30.43 8.34
N LYS A 36 12.79 -29.61 9.07
CA LYS A 36 11.58 -28.98 8.55
C LYS A 36 12.02 -27.73 7.78
N PRO A 37 11.94 -27.78 6.44
CA PRO A 37 12.18 -26.57 5.65
C PRO A 37 11.25 -25.49 6.19
N LEU A 38 11.81 -24.29 6.45
CA LEU A 38 11.01 -23.12 6.79
C LEU A 38 10.06 -22.88 5.62
N ALA A 39 8.85 -23.44 5.72
CA ALA A 39 7.82 -23.17 4.73
C ALA A 39 7.47 -21.70 4.82
N LEU A 40 7.61 -20.98 3.72
CA LEU A 40 7.14 -19.62 3.60
C LEU A 40 5.64 -19.63 3.93
N ARG A 41 5.26 -19.05 5.05
CA ARG A 41 3.84 -18.95 5.41
C ARG A 41 3.18 -17.91 4.53
N VAL A 42 2.45 -18.40 3.55
CA VAL A 42 1.60 -17.55 2.71
C VAL A 42 0.26 -17.38 3.43
N PRO A 43 -0.20 -16.15 3.70
CA PRO A 43 -1.50 -15.92 4.31
C PRO A 43 -2.62 -16.64 3.55
N GLY A 44 -3.47 -17.35 4.29
CA GLY A 44 -4.58 -18.14 3.70
C GLY A 44 -4.24 -19.55 3.26
N THR A 45 -2.96 -19.96 3.20
CA THR A 45 -2.59 -21.34 2.81
C THR A 45 -2.48 -22.32 3.99
N ASP A 46 -2.45 -21.83 5.20
CA ASP A 46 -2.38 -22.59 6.44
C ASP A 46 -3.75 -22.83 7.09
N GLN A 47 -4.83 -22.58 6.34
CA GLN A 47 -6.16 -23.04 6.71
C GLN A 47 -6.37 -24.49 6.26
N ALA A 48 -7.01 -25.29 7.11
CA ALA A 48 -7.40 -26.64 6.71
C ALA A 48 -8.24 -26.60 5.41
N PRO A 49 -7.99 -27.46 4.42
CA PRO A 49 -8.79 -27.52 3.22
C PRO A 49 -10.28 -27.65 3.59
N GLY A 50 -11.10 -26.69 3.17
CA GLY A 50 -12.54 -26.66 3.42
C GLY A 50 -13.02 -25.84 4.61
N SER A 51 -12.15 -25.20 5.42
CA SER A 51 -12.61 -24.44 6.59
C SER A 51 -13.24 -23.08 6.27
N ASP A 52 -13.08 -22.55 5.07
CA ASP A 52 -13.65 -21.26 4.66
C ASP A 52 -14.93 -21.33 3.80
N LEU A 53 -15.37 -22.52 3.43
CA LEU A 53 -16.64 -22.71 2.72
C LEU A 53 -17.87 -22.77 3.67
N GLY A 54 -17.65 -22.57 4.97
CA GLY A 54 -18.66 -22.77 6.02
C GLY A 54 -19.67 -21.66 6.23
N THR A 55 -19.52 -20.47 5.66
CA THR A 55 -20.55 -19.43 5.72
C THR A 55 -21.23 -19.28 4.35
N THR A 56 -22.49 -19.68 4.29
CA THR A 56 -23.33 -19.55 3.09
C THR A 56 -23.64 -18.08 2.73
N THR A 57 -23.21 -17.10 3.53
CA THR A 57 -23.51 -15.70 3.38
C THR A 57 -22.22 -14.86 3.24
N ASN A 58 -22.29 -13.80 2.42
CA ASN A 58 -21.24 -12.78 2.33
C ASN A 58 -21.05 -12.10 3.70
N ALA A 59 -19.85 -12.16 4.26
CA ALA A 59 -19.52 -11.63 5.59
C ALA A 59 -19.85 -10.15 5.73
N VAL A 60 -19.70 -9.36 4.67
CA VAL A 60 -20.01 -7.92 4.67
C VAL A 60 -21.49 -7.69 5.04
N LEU A 61 -22.41 -8.50 4.55
CA LEU A 61 -23.84 -8.36 4.80
C LEU A 61 -24.26 -8.66 6.26
N ALA A 62 -23.39 -9.35 7.01
CA ALA A 62 -23.56 -9.62 8.44
C ALA A 62 -22.95 -8.52 9.34
N GLY A 63 -22.45 -7.46 8.71
CA GLY A 63 -21.82 -6.34 9.42
C GLY A 63 -22.80 -5.51 10.23
N LYS A 64 -22.26 -4.75 11.16
CA LYS A 64 -23.01 -3.86 12.05
C LYS A 64 -22.46 -2.45 11.98
N LEU A 65 -23.38 -1.48 11.87
CA LEU A 65 -23.09 -0.07 11.98
C LEU A 65 -23.12 0.35 13.45
N LEU A 66 -22.06 0.99 13.90
CA LEU A 66 -21.95 1.64 15.20
C LEU A 66 -21.75 3.14 14.97
N ARG A 67 -22.59 3.97 15.59
CA ARG A 67 -22.47 5.43 15.56
C ARG A 67 -21.83 5.91 16.84
N SER A 68 -21.00 6.95 16.73
CA SER A 68 -20.31 7.63 17.82
C SER A 68 -20.64 9.12 17.82
N ASP A 69 -19.99 9.89 18.66
CA ASP A 69 -20.29 11.31 18.89
C ASP A 69 -19.37 12.28 18.11
N GLY A 70 -18.42 11.76 17.33
CA GLY A 70 -17.60 12.58 16.44
C GLY A 70 -18.43 13.34 15.41
N GLN A 71 -17.94 14.50 14.98
CA GLN A 71 -18.60 15.33 13.97
C GLN A 71 -17.64 15.61 12.81
N PRO A 72 -18.13 15.74 11.58
CA PRO A 72 -17.29 16.16 10.47
C PRO A 72 -16.66 17.52 10.77
N ALA A 73 -15.42 17.72 10.37
CA ALA A 73 -14.76 19.00 10.49
C ALA A 73 -15.25 19.97 9.40
N ASP A 74 -15.38 21.23 9.73
CA ASP A 74 -15.53 22.30 8.75
C ASP A 74 -14.13 22.76 8.30
N LEU A 75 -13.50 21.92 7.47
CA LEU A 75 -12.15 22.12 6.98
C LEU A 75 -12.09 21.83 5.49
N PRO A 76 -11.37 22.65 4.71
CA PRO A 76 -11.19 22.45 3.29
C PRO A 76 -10.28 21.27 2.98
N GLY A 77 -10.20 20.92 1.70
CA GLY A 77 -9.26 19.96 1.16
C GLY A 77 -9.82 18.55 1.02
N ALA A 78 -9.18 17.79 0.15
CA ALA A 78 -9.57 16.43 -0.19
C ALA A 78 -8.39 15.54 -0.56
N TRP A 79 -8.42 14.30 -0.07
CA TRP A 79 -7.56 13.19 -0.49
C TRP A 79 -8.42 11.95 -0.64
N PRO A 80 -9.32 11.90 -1.65
CA PRO A 80 -10.48 11.03 -1.63
C PRO A 80 -10.19 9.56 -1.94
N GLN A 81 -8.97 9.21 -2.29
CA GLN A 81 -8.60 7.85 -2.69
C GLN A 81 -7.10 7.61 -2.60
N PHE A 82 -6.68 6.37 -2.90
CA PHE A 82 -5.28 5.98 -2.99
C PHE A 82 -4.51 6.91 -3.92
N ARG A 83 -3.43 7.50 -3.39
CA ARG A 83 -2.56 8.47 -4.07
C ARG A 83 -3.25 9.80 -4.44
N GLY A 84 -4.30 10.18 -3.72
CA GLY A 84 -4.95 11.48 -3.86
C GLY A 84 -5.94 11.60 -5.01
N PRO A 85 -6.40 12.82 -5.31
CA PRO A 85 -7.48 13.05 -6.27
C PRO A 85 -7.20 12.46 -7.65
N ASN A 86 -5.99 12.60 -8.16
CA ASN A 86 -5.57 12.14 -9.48
C ASN A 86 -4.82 10.79 -9.46
N ARG A 87 -4.70 10.14 -8.30
CA ARG A 87 -3.93 8.90 -8.09
C ARG A 87 -2.44 9.02 -8.44
N ASP A 88 -1.89 10.21 -8.40
CA ASP A 88 -0.50 10.56 -8.74
C ASP A 88 0.39 10.81 -7.51
N ALA A 89 -0.20 10.81 -6.30
CA ALA A 89 0.40 11.20 -5.03
C ALA A 89 0.86 12.66 -4.99
N VAL A 90 0.17 13.53 -5.75
CA VAL A 90 0.39 14.97 -5.77
C VAL A 90 -0.85 15.66 -5.21
N SER A 91 -0.65 16.59 -4.26
CA SER A 91 -1.70 17.50 -3.82
C SER A 91 -1.67 18.75 -4.69
N ALA A 92 -2.81 19.04 -5.31
CA ALA A 92 -3.02 20.27 -6.08
C ALA A 92 -3.72 21.36 -5.24
N GLU A 93 -3.89 21.15 -3.93
CA GLU A 93 -4.53 22.14 -3.06
C GLU A 93 -3.68 23.39 -2.91
N ALA A 94 -4.32 24.55 -3.02
CA ALA A 94 -3.69 25.86 -2.76
C ALA A 94 -3.52 26.12 -1.23
N THR A 95 -3.13 25.09 -0.48
CA THR A 95 -2.85 25.24 0.96
C THR A 95 -1.44 25.80 1.13
N ASN A 96 -1.30 26.83 1.95
CA ASN A 96 -0.02 27.43 2.24
C ASN A 96 0.77 26.52 3.22
N LEU A 97 1.62 25.64 2.68
CA LEU A 97 2.39 24.68 3.48
C LEU A 97 3.66 25.31 4.06
N ALA A 98 4.11 24.84 5.21
CA ALA A 98 5.36 25.28 5.83
C ALA A 98 6.55 24.79 5.00
N PRO A 99 7.37 25.70 4.43
CA PRO A 99 8.48 25.32 3.54
C PRO A 99 9.68 24.73 4.31
N THR A 100 9.72 24.90 5.61
CA THR A 100 10.73 24.34 6.54
C THR A 100 10.07 24.10 7.90
N TRP A 101 10.70 23.27 8.72
CA TRP A 101 10.21 23.00 10.08
C TRP A 101 11.16 23.52 11.14
N GLN A 102 10.60 24.21 12.13
CA GLN A 102 11.28 24.58 13.36
C GLN A 102 11.28 23.41 14.36
N PRO A 103 12.12 23.43 15.41
CA PRO A 103 12.04 22.45 16.48
C PRO A 103 10.61 22.34 17.03
N GLY A 104 10.09 21.11 17.14
CA GLY A 104 8.70 20.85 17.56
C GLY A 104 7.67 20.87 16.43
N GLN A 105 8.07 21.06 15.19
CA GLN A 105 7.19 20.96 14.00
C GLN A 105 7.51 19.68 13.20
N PRO A 106 6.52 19.13 12.46
CA PRO A 106 5.11 19.51 12.45
C PRO A 106 4.43 19.15 13.80
N ARG A 107 3.45 19.95 14.23
CA ARG A 107 2.70 19.71 15.47
C ARG A 107 1.71 18.57 15.28
N GLU A 108 1.68 17.61 16.22
CA GLU A 108 0.62 16.60 16.28
C GLU A 108 -0.67 17.29 16.78
N LEU A 109 -1.75 17.18 15.99
CA LEU A 109 -3.07 17.72 16.33
C LEU A 109 -3.87 16.70 17.13
N TRP A 110 -3.86 15.46 16.68
CA TRP A 110 -4.49 14.32 17.34
C TRP A 110 -3.83 13.02 16.90
N ALA A 111 -4.01 11.98 17.71
CA ALA A 111 -3.65 10.63 17.37
C ALA A 111 -4.59 9.60 17.97
N ILE A 112 -4.71 8.45 17.32
CA ILE A 112 -5.55 7.33 17.74
C ILE A 112 -4.81 6.00 17.60
N ASP A 113 -5.22 5.04 18.39
CA ASP A 113 -4.81 3.64 18.20
C ASP A 113 -5.63 3.00 17.09
N VAL A 114 -4.97 2.17 16.30
CA VAL A 114 -5.55 1.39 15.20
C VAL A 114 -5.06 -0.05 15.28
N GLY A 115 -5.77 -0.97 14.63
CA GLY A 115 -5.34 -2.35 14.54
C GLY A 115 -4.09 -2.52 13.67
N ASP A 116 -3.38 -3.65 13.82
CA ASP A 116 -2.16 -3.94 13.04
C ASP A 116 -2.42 -3.80 11.53
N GLY A 117 -1.80 -2.82 10.87
CA GLY A 117 -2.00 -2.63 9.44
C GLY A 117 -1.23 -1.50 8.81
N TYR A 118 -1.31 -1.43 7.49
CA TYR A 118 -0.70 -0.43 6.62
C TYR A 118 -1.74 0.34 5.81
N ALA A 119 -3.01 0.27 6.20
CA ALA A 119 -4.06 0.99 5.51
C ALA A 119 -3.86 2.50 5.64
N GLY A 120 -3.85 3.21 4.52
CA GLY A 120 -3.85 4.65 4.49
C GLY A 120 -5.25 5.22 4.61
N ALA A 121 -5.35 6.52 4.86
CA ALA A 121 -6.60 7.25 4.97
C ALA A 121 -7.05 7.82 3.62
N ALA A 122 -8.38 7.92 3.44
CA ALA A 122 -8.99 8.83 2.48
C ALA A 122 -9.65 9.99 3.25
N ILE A 123 -9.62 11.20 2.67
CA ILE A 123 -10.15 12.42 3.31
C ILE A 123 -11.11 13.10 2.35
N LEU A 124 -12.33 13.38 2.82
CA LEU A 124 -13.32 14.17 2.09
C LEU A 124 -14.33 14.79 3.05
N ASN A 125 -14.71 16.05 2.80
CA ASN A 125 -15.74 16.77 3.57
C ASN A 125 -15.50 16.71 5.08
N GLY A 126 -14.28 17.00 5.51
CA GLY A 126 -13.90 17.02 6.91
C GLY A 126 -13.91 15.68 7.63
N ARG A 127 -13.96 14.56 6.89
CA ARG A 127 -13.97 13.19 7.39
C ARG A 127 -12.71 12.44 6.93
N VAL A 128 -12.25 11.52 7.78
CA VAL A 128 -11.14 10.60 7.51
C VAL A 128 -11.71 9.19 7.48
N TYR A 129 -11.53 8.47 6.38
CA TYR A 129 -12.01 7.10 6.19
C TYR A 129 -10.83 6.13 6.21
N LEU A 130 -10.97 5.05 6.96
CA LEU A 130 -9.88 4.10 7.21
C LEU A 130 -10.40 2.67 7.26
N MET A 131 -9.75 1.76 6.53
CA MET A 131 -9.89 0.31 6.78
C MET A 131 -9.03 -0.09 7.98
N ASP A 132 -9.65 -0.76 8.93
CA ASP A 132 -9.02 -1.22 10.15
C ASP A 132 -9.37 -2.68 10.44
N TYR A 133 -8.58 -3.37 11.26
CA TYR A 133 -8.83 -4.74 11.66
C TYR A 133 -8.76 -4.90 13.18
N ASP A 134 -9.88 -5.29 13.78
CA ASP A 134 -9.96 -5.62 15.20
C ASP A 134 -9.55 -7.09 15.40
N HIS A 135 -8.34 -7.30 15.90
CA HIS A 135 -7.78 -8.64 16.08
C HIS A 135 -8.48 -9.45 17.17
N GLU A 136 -8.96 -8.78 18.23
CA GLU A 136 -9.65 -9.43 19.33
C GLU A 136 -11.03 -9.92 18.92
N LYS A 137 -11.79 -9.06 18.23
CA LYS A 137 -13.13 -9.37 17.73
C LYS A 137 -13.12 -10.14 16.42
N LYS A 138 -11.95 -10.26 15.75
CA LYS A 138 -11.79 -10.85 14.42
C LYS A 138 -12.75 -10.21 13.40
N GLN A 139 -12.66 -8.90 13.28
CA GLN A 139 -13.54 -8.10 12.43
C GLN A 139 -12.74 -7.13 11.57
N ASP A 140 -13.09 -7.01 10.30
CA ASP A 140 -12.75 -5.85 9.49
C ASP A 140 -13.70 -4.70 9.85
N ALA A 141 -13.21 -3.48 9.82
CA ALA A 141 -14.00 -2.30 10.04
C ALA A 141 -13.63 -1.18 9.06
N LEU A 142 -14.63 -0.61 8.39
CA LEU A 142 -14.48 0.69 7.75
C LEU A 142 -14.92 1.75 8.77
N ARG A 143 -13.97 2.62 9.14
CA ARG A 143 -14.15 3.66 10.16
C ARG A 143 -14.20 5.03 9.50
N CYS A 144 -15.04 5.91 10.03
CA CYS A 144 -15.10 7.32 9.69
C CYS A 144 -14.78 8.15 10.91
N LEU A 145 -13.81 9.02 10.80
CA LEU A 145 -13.33 9.87 11.89
C LEU A 145 -13.46 11.35 11.50
N SER A 146 -13.48 12.22 12.48
CA SER A 146 -13.38 13.67 12.29
C SER A 146 -11.96 14.07 11.90
N LEU A 147 -11.79 14.88 10.86
CA LEU A 147 -10.49 15.44 10.50
C LEU A 147 -9.98 16.45 11.54
N ALA A 148 -10.88 17.05 12.34
CA ALA A 148 -10.50 18.05 13.33
C ALA A 148 -9.76 17.44 14.53
N ASP A 149 -10.26 16.32 15.06
CA ASP A 149 -9.85 15.79 16.36
C ASP A 149 -9.69 14.26 16.41
N GLY A 150 -9.91 13.54 15.30
CA GLY A 150 -9.78 12.10 15.22
C GLY A 150 -10.92 11.31 15.90
N ARG A 151 -11.95 11.99 16.45
CA ARG A 151 -13.09 11.30 17.08
C ARG A 151 -13.87 10.50 16.05
N GLU A 152 -14.26 9.28 16.41
CA GLU A 152 -15.02 8.41 15.54
C GLU A 152 -16.46 8.94 15.36
N ILE A 153 -16.90 9.05 14.11
CA ILE A 153 -18.26 9.44 13.71
C ILE A 153 -19.12 8.18 13.60
N TRP A 154 -18.60 7.18 12.87
CA TRP A 154 -19.21 5.87 12.72
C TRP A 154 -18.17 4.82 12.34
N ARG A 155 -18.51 3.55 12.58
CA ARG A 155 -17.81 2.39 12.01
C ARG A 155 -18.81 1.34 11.54
N TYR A 156 -18.48 0.70 10.44
CA TYR A 156 -19.16 -0.51 9.96
C TYR A 156 -18.21 -1.69 10.08
N ALA A 157 -18.53 -2.64 10.95
CA ALA A 157 -17.67 -3.78 11.25
C ALA A 157 -18.36 -5.10 10.87
N TYR A 158 -17.62 -6.02 10.24
CA TYR A 158 -18.11 -7.33 9.82
C TYR A 158 -17.12 -8.44 10.17
N PRO A 159 -17.61 -9.68 10.44
CA PRO A 159 -16.77 -10.77 10.92
C PRO A 159 -15.85 -11.29 9.82
N VAL A 160 -14.54 -11.26 10.06
CA VAL A 160 -13.51 -11.84 9.19
C VAL A 160 -12.39 -12.38 10.05
N SER A 161 -12.12 -13.68 9.98
CA SER A 161 -10.96 -14.26 10.65
C SER A 161 -9.74 -14.13 9.77
N VAL A 162 -8.76 -13.34 10.21
CA VAL A 162 -7.48 -13.11 9.53
C VAL A 162 -6.36 -13.62 10.44
N LYS A 163 -5.46 -14.42 9.93
CA LYS A 163 -4.26 -14.83 10.65
C LYS A 163 -3.25 -13.71 10.62
N ARG A 164 -2.66 -13.36 11.76
CA ARG A 164 -1.60 -12.34 11.81
C ARG A 164 -0.42 -12.77 10.95
N ASN A 165 -0.14 -11.98 9.92
CA ASN A 165 1.03 -12.11 9.07
C ASN A 165 1.36 -10.74 8.51
N HIS A 166 2.34 -10.04 9.10
CA HIS A 166 2.51 -8.60 8.95
C HIS A 166 1.23 -7.83 9.33
N GLY A 167 1.06 -6.59 8.91
CA GLY A 167 -0.19 -5.86 9.10
C GLY A 167 -1.34 -6.43 8.24
N MET A 168 -2.56 -6.49 8.77
CA MET A 168 -3.71 -7.08 8.09
C MET A 168 -4.33 -6.13 7.06
N SER A 169 -4.73 -4.93 7.48
CA SER A 169 -5.35 -3.94 6.59
C SER A 169 -4.29 -3.18 5.80
N ARG A 170 -4.47 -3.04 4.47
CA ARG A 170 -3.44 -2.45 3.56
C ARG A 170 -3.99 -1.43 2.59
N THR A 171 -5.30 -1.35 2.45
CA THR A 171 -5.94 -0.59 1.38
C THR A 171 -6.31 0.82 1.83
N VAL A 172 -6.41 1.73 0.87
CA VAL A 172 -6.99 3.06 1.05
C VAL A 172 -8.39 3.01 0.48
N PRO A 173 -9.42 3.46 1.22
CA PRO A 173 -10.77 3.60 0.67
C PRO A 173 -10.82 4.60 -0.50
N ALA A 174 -11.81 4.45 -1.38
CA ALA A 174 -12.19 5.45 -2.35
C ALA A 174 -13.52 6.08 -1.91
N VAL A 175 -13.59 7.41 -1.87
CA VAL A 175 -14.74 8.14 -1.34
C VAL A 175 -15.24 9.21 -2.30
N THR A 176 -16.56 9.35 -2.37
CA THR A 176 -17.27 10.44 -3.04
C THR A 176 -18.20 11.12 -2.02
N ASP A 177 -18.90 12.17 -2.42
CA ASP A 177 -19.89 12.83 -1.54
C ASP A 177 -20.99 11.88 -1.04
N LYS A 178 -21.25 10.78 -1.76
CA LYS A 178 -22.34 9.85 -1.46
C LYS A 178 -21.88 8.49 -0.97
N LEU A 179 -20.73 8.02 -1.41
CA LEU A 179 -20.28 6.64 -1.20
C LEU A 179 -18.84 6.59 -0.68
N VAL A 180 -18.57 5.60 0.15
CA VAL A 180 -17.23 5.16 0.46
C VAL A 180 -17.10 3.67 0.20
N ILE A 181 -16.06 3.29 -0.55
CA ILE A 181 -15.81 1.91 -0.98
C ILE A 181 -14.44 1.50 -0.48
N ALA A 182 -14.38 0.35 0.17
CA ALA A 182 -13.14 -0.19 0.69
C ALA A 182 -13.03 -1.71 0.45
N MET A 183 -11.81 -2.20 0.47
CA MET A 183 -11.51 -3.63 0.34
C MET A 183 -10.76 -4.13 1.57
N GLY A 184 -11.28 -5.19 2.18
CA GLY A 184 -10.64 -5.86 3.31
C GLY A 184 -9.53 -6.82 2.89
N PRO A 185 -8.76 -7.35 3.87
CA PRO A 185 -7.62 -8.24 3.62
C PRO A 185 -7.98 -9.53 2.88
N LYS A 186 -9.17 -10.08 3.07
CA LYS A 186 -9.65 -11.28 2.38
C LYS A 186 -10.49 -11.00 1.12
N CYS A 187 -10.28 -9.82 0.51
CA CYS A 187 -10.95 -9.42 -0.73
C CYS A 187 -12.47 -9.21 -0.61
N HIS A 188 -12.97 -8.92 0.60
CA HIS A 188 -14.32 -8.41 0.79
C HIS A 188 -14.36 -6.93 0.36
N VAL A 189 -15.38 -6.54 -0.38
CA VAL A 189 -15.64 -5.17 -0.80
C VAL A 189 -16.85 -4.67 -0.04
N VAL A 190 -16.73 -3.53 0.60
CA VAL A 190 -17.82 -2.86 1.32
C VAL A 190 -18.06 -1.49 0.71
N CYS A 191 -19.32 -1.19 0.39
CA CYS A 191 -19.78 0.11 -0.03
C CYS A 191 -20.81 0.64 0.96
N LEU A 192 -20.50 1.79 1.55
CA LEU A 192 -21.36 2.47 2.52
C LEU A 192 -21.73 3.86 2.01
N ASP A 193 -22.81 4.40 2.56
CA ASP A 193 -23.06 5.84 2.52
C ASP A 193 -21.93 6.58 3.24
N SER A 194 -21.28 7.53 2.58
CA SER A 194 -20.11 8.22 3.13
C SER A 194 -20.44 9.07 4.36
N ALA A 195 -21.63 9.64 4.43
CA ALA A 195 -22.05 10.47 5.54
C ALA A 195 -22.54 9.65 6.75
N THR A 196 -23.39 8.64 6.49
CA THR A 196 -24.12 7.92 7.55
C THR A 196 -23.50 6.59 7.97
N GLY A 197 -22.65 6.00 7.12
CA GLY A 197 -22.04 4.67 7.32
C GLY A 197 -23.00 3.51 7.01
N GLU A 198 -24.20 3.79 6.48
CA GLU A 198 -25.18 2.75 6.14
C GLU A 198 -24.72 1.90 4.97
N LEU A 199 -24.91 0.59 5.08
CA LEU A 199 -24.53 -0.36 4.02
C LEU A 199 -25.38 -0.12 2.78
N ARG A 200 -24.72 0.09 1.64
CA ARG A 200 -25.35 0.14 0.32
C ARG A 200 -25.28 -1.23 -0.34
N TRP A 201 -24.09 -1.80 -0.42
CA TRP A 201 -23.86 -3.15 -0.93
C TRP A 201 -22.52 -3.71 -0.44
N GLY A 202 -22.35 -5.02 -0.55
CA GLY A 202 -21.11 -5.70 -0.24
C GLY A 202 -20.88 -6.89 -1.16
N LEU A 203 -19.61 -7.16 -1.49
CA LEU A 203 -19.18 -8.29 -2.32
C LEU A 203 -18.08 -9.08 -1.64
N ASP A 204 -18.04 -10.36 -1.96
CA ASP A 204 -16.93 -11.27 -1.66
C ASP A 204 -16.33 -11.71 -3.00
N LEU A 205 -15.16 -11.16 -3.34
CA LEU A 205 -14.52 -11.43 -4.63
C LEU A 205 -14.06 -12.89 -4.77
N VAL A 206 -13.73 -13.54 -3.66
CA VAL A 206 -13.36 -14.97 -3.67
C VAL A 206 -14.56 -15.80 -4.12
N ARG A 207 -15.73 -15.54 -3.57
CA ARG A 207 -16.95 -16.28 -3.90
C ARG A 207 -17.51 -15.94 -5.27
N GLN A 208 -17.53 -14.64 -5.61
CA GLN A 208 -18.20 -14.20 -6.83
C GLN A 208 -17.36 -14.41 -8.09
N PHE A 209 -16.04 -14.23 -7.98
CA PHE A 209 -15.14 -14.27 -9.14
C PHE A 209 -14.07 -15.37 -9.04
N GLY A 210 -14.01 -16.13 -7.94
CA GLY A 210 -12.97 -17.14 -7.73
C GLY A 210 -11.59 -16.53 -7.49
N THR A 211 -11.54 -15.32 -6.91
CA THR A 211 -10.30 -14.63 -6.57
C THR A 211 -9.43 -15.47 -5.65
N THR A 212 -8.16 -15.62 -5.96
CA THR A 212 -7.17 -16.14 -5.02
C THR A 212 -6.67 -14.99 -4.17
N VAL A 213 -6.88 -15.04 -2.84
CA VAL A 213 -6.35 -14.02 -1.93
C VAL A 213 -4.83 -13.93 -2.11
N PRO A 214 -4.27 -12.74 -2.39
CA PRO A 214 -2.84 -12.59 -2.59
C PRO A 214 -2.03 -13.00 -1.35
N PRO A 215 -0.77 -13.44 -1.52
CA PRO A 215 0.17 -13.54 -0.40
C PRO A 215 0.19 -12.22 0.37
N TRP A 216 0.22 -12.30 1.72
CA TRP A 216 0.16 -11.14 2.63
C TRP A 216 -1.14 -10.34 2.54
N TYR A 217 -2.26 -10.97 2.07
CA TYR A 217 -3.59 -10.37 1.95
C TYR A 217 -3.72 -9.33 0.82
N ASN A 218 -4.94 -8.79 0.66
CA ASN A 218 -5.20 -7.80 -0.37
C ASN A 218 -4.53 -6.44 -0.05
N GLY A 219 -3.88 -5.86 -1.04
CA GLY A 219 -3.33 -4.50 -1.01
C GLY A 219 -3.86 -3.60 -2.13
N GLN A 220 -4.68 -4.17 -3.04
CA GLN A 220 -5.28 -3.39 -4.12
C GLN A 220 -6.34 -2.43 -3.58
N CYS A 221 -6.22 -1.15 -3.93
CA CYS A 221 -7.19 -0.12 -3.58
C CYS A 221 -8.26 0.01 -4.67
N PRO A 222 -9.53 0.18 -4.32
CA PRO A 222 -10.60 0.39 -5.30
C PRO A 222 -10.39 1.70 -6.06
N LEU A 223 -10.89 1.74 -7.29
CA LEU A 223 -11.00 2.96 -8.09
C LEU A 223 -12.49 3.27 -8.31
N ILE A 224 -12.89 4.50 -8.01
CA ILE A 224 -14.20 5.03 -8.46
C ILE A 224 -13.93 5.94 -9.64
N ASP A 225 -14.54 5.65 -10.77
CA ASP A 225 -14.38 6.39 -11.99
C ASP A 225 -15.69 6.43 -12.78
N ASN A 226 -16.13 7.64 -13.15
CA ASN A 226 -17.34 7.88 -13.95
C ASN A 226 -18.58 7.06 -13.49
N GLY A 227 -18.83 7.01 -12.17
CA GLY A 227 -19.98 6.28 -11.60
C GLY A 227 -19.79 4.76 -11.52
N SER A 228 -18.63 4.26 -11.88
CA SER A 228 -18.26 2.85 -11.80
C SER A 228 -17.20 2.60 -10.73
N VAL A 229 -17.21 1.40 -10.15
CA VAL A 229 -16.14 0.88 -9.29
C VAL A 229 -15.34 -0.13 -10.07
N ILE A 230 -14.05 0.12 -10.19
CA ILE A 230 -13.14 -0.74 -10.96
C ILE A 230 -12.27 -1.54 -10.00
N LEU A 231 -12.32 -2.84 -10.16
CA LEU A 231 -11.55 -3.82 -9.37
C LEU A 231 -10.88 -4.82 -10.29
N ALA A 232 -9.78 -5.43 -9.84
CA ALA A 232 -9.11 -6.52 -10.55
C ALA A 232 -9.12 -7.80 -9.70
N PRO A 233 -10.21 -8.56 -9.69
CA PRO A 233 -10.33 -9.79 -8.91
C PRO A 233 -9.34 -10.87 -9.33
N GLY A 234 -8.85 -10.89 -10.59
CA GLY A 234 -7.91 -11.90 -11.07
C GLY A 234 -8.42 -13.33 -10.88
N GLY A 235 -9.72 -13.51 -11.00
CA GLY A 235 -10.38 -14.81 -10.94
C GLY A 235 -10.39 -15.52 -12.30
N PRO A 236 -10.82 -16.78 -12.36
CA PRO A 236 -10.76 -17.59 -13.58
C PRO A 236 -11.42 -16.95 -14.80
N ASN A 237 -12.56 -16.27 -14.59
CA ASN A 237 -13.36 -15.69 -15.67
C ASN A 237 -13.38 -14.15 -15.66
N ALA A 238 -12.71 -13.50 -14.68
CA ALA A 238 -12.76 -12.06 -14.51
C ALA A 238 -11.38 -11.54 -14.08
N LEU A 239 -10.62 -10.98 -15.01
CA LEU A 239 -9.35 -10.32 -14.70
C LEU A 239 -9.63 -8.95 -14.05
N LEU A 240 -10.42 -8.10 -14.72
CA LEU A 240 -10.97 -6.86 -14.19
C LEU A 240 -12.50 -6.90 -14.21
N VAL A 241 -13.12 -6.07 -13.39
CA VAL A 241 -14.58 -5.85 -13.38
C VAL A 241 -14.88 -4.36 -13.20
N GLY A 242 -15.90 -3.90 -13.90
CA GLY A 242 -16.57 -2.64 -13.66
C GLY A 242 -17.92 -2.90 -13.00
N LEU A 243 -18.17 -2.23 -11.88
CA LEU A 243 -19.40 -2.36 -11.11
C LEU A 243 -20.12 -1.00 -11.10
N GLU A 244 -21.44 -1.01 -11.15
CA GLU A 244 -22.22 0.19 -10.87
C GLU A 244 -22.00 0.63 -9.42
N SER A 245 -21.54 1.87 -9.22
CA SER A 245 -21.11 2.32 -7.90
C SER A 245 -22.20 2.33 -6.84
N GLN A 246 -23.47 2.55 -7.25
CA GLN A 246 -24.61 2.64 -6.34
C GLN A 246 -25.13 1.28 -5.87
N THR A 247 -25.01 0.25 -6.69
CA THR A 247 -25.65 -1.07 -6.45
C THR A 247 -24.67 -2.23 -6.35
N GLY A 248 -23.43 -2.07 -6.80
CA GLY A 248 -22.45 -3.14 -6.92
C GLY A 248 -22.76 -4.13 -8.05
N LYS A 249 -23.75 -3.85 -8.93
CA LYS A 249 -24.07 -4.68 -10.08
C LYS A 249 -22.91 -4.67 -11.09
N VAL A 250 -22.55 -5.86 -11.59
CA VAL A 250 -21.54 -5.99 -12.64
C VAL A 250 -22.04 -5.35 -13.93
N LEU A 251 -21.30 -4.36 -14.43
CA LEU A 251 -21.53 -3.71 -15.72
C LEU A 251 -20.80 -4.46 -16.84
N TRP A 252 -19.56 -4.82 -16.57
CA TRP A 252 -18.73 -5.58 -17.48
C TRP A 252 -17.65 -6.34 -16.70
N GLN A 253 -17.06 -7.35 -17.35
CA GLN A 253 -15.91 -8.08 -16.85
C GLN A 253 -14.96 -8.42 -18.00
N THR A 254 -13.67 -8.28 -17.75
CA THR A 254 -12.61 -8.65 -18.68
C THR A 254 -12.33 -10.14 -18.55
N PRO A 255 -12.41 -10.96 -19.63
CA PRO A 255 -12.03 -12.36 -19.60
C PRO A 255 -10.59 -12.58 -19.14
N ASN A 256 -10.33 -13.72 -18.50
CA ASN A 256 -8.99 -14.07 -17.99
C ASN A 256 -8.46 -15.40 -18.56
N PRO A 257 -8.27 -15.53 -19.88
CA PRO A 257 -7.83 -16.80 -20.50
C PRO A 257 -6.42 -17.22 -20.07
N ARG A 258 -5.60 -16.27 -19.59
CA ARG A 258 -4.25 -16.56 -19.09
C ARG A 258 -4.21 -17.01 -17.63
N GLY A 259 -5.35 -16.98 -16.92
CA GLY A 259 -5.43 -17.31 -15.49
C GLY A 259 -4.54 -16.43 -14.62
N TRP A 260 -4.41 -15.14 -14.98
CA TRP A 260 -3.65 -14.18 -14.16
C TRP A 260 -4.37 -13.90 -12.85
N LYS A 261 -3.59 -13.68 -11.80
CA LYS A 261 -4.11 -13.51 -10.44
C LYS A 261 -4.04 -12.06 -9.99
N MET A 262 -4.87 -11.73 -9.01
CA MET A 262 -4.83 -10.47 -8.28
C MET A 262 -3.44 -10.23 -7.69
N THR A 263 -3.03 -8.96 -7.69
CA THR A 263 -1.79 -8.48 -7.07
C THR A 263 -2.12 -7.36 -6.08
N HIS A 264 -1.10 -6.81 -5.42
CA HIS A 264 -1.26 -5.63 -4.56
C HIS A 264 -1.32 -4.31 -5.36
N SER A 265 -0.96 -4.34 -6.64
CA SER A 265 -1.06 -3.18 -7.54
C SER A 265 -2.50 -2.73 -7.69
N SER A 266 -2.74 -1.43 -7.69
CA SER A 266 -4.06 -0.84 -7.93
C SER A 266 -4.24 -0.51 -9.41
N VAL A 267 -5.48 -0.55 -9.86
CA VAL A 267 -5.87 -0.17 -11.23
C VAL A 267 -5.70 1.33 -11.42
N MET A 268 -5.13 1.75 -12.56
CA MET A 268 -4.89 3.15 -12.89
C MET A 268 -5.66 3.55 -14.14
N PRO A 269 -6.42 4.67 -14.13
CA PRO A 269 -7.08 5.20 -15.32
C PRO A 269 -6.05 5.83 -16.26
N MET A 270 -6.31 5.77 -17.55
CA MET A 270 -5.47 6.34 -18.60
C MET A 270 -6.29 6.76 -19.80
N GLU A 271 -5.97 7.93 -20.35
CA GLU A 271 -6.46 8.39 -21.66
C GLU A 271 -5.37 8.22 -22.71
N PHE A 272 -5.65 7.51 -23.78
CA PHE A 272 -4.71 7.39 -24.89
C PHE A 272 -5.43 7.10 -26.22
N GLY A 273 -5.12 7.88 -27.24
CA GLY A 273 -5.64 7.69 -28.60
C GLY A 273 -7.17 7.80 -28.68
N GLY A 274 -7.81 8.59 -27.84
CA GLY A 274 -9.27 8.73 -27.77
C GLY A 274 -10.00 7.63 -27.01
N GLU A 275 -9.24 6.69 -26.38
CA GLU A 275 -9.78 5.63 -25.53
C GLU A 275 -9.53 5.95 -24.06
N HIS A 276 -10.60 5.90 -23.27
CA HIS A 276 -10.51 5.82 -21.81
C HIS A 276 -10.30 4.36 -21.41
N MET A 277 -9.25 4.08 -20.66
CA MET A 277 -8.86 2.71 -20.33
C MET A 277 -8.35 2.58 -18.89
N TYR A 278 -8.28 1.35 -18.44
CA TYR A 278 -7.69 0.98 -17.14
C TYR A 278 -6.44 0.14 -17.35
N VAL A 279 -5.33 0.59 -16.76
CA VAL A 279 -4.04 -0.11 -16.79
C VAL A 279 -3.83 -0.86 -15.48
N TYR A 280 -3.49 -2.13 -15.56
CA TYR A 280 -3.31 -2.98 -14.37
C TYR A 280 -2.12 -3.94 -14.50
N CYS A 281 -1.31 -4.01 -13.42
CA CYS A 281 -0.23 -4.97 -13.26
C CYS A 281 -0.73 -6.25 -12.58
N ALA A 282 -1.04 -7.27 -13.37
CA ALA A 282 -1.32 -8.61 -12.89
C ALA A 282 -0.01 -9.36 -12.51
N ASN A 283 -0.12 -10.56 -11.95
CA ASN A 283 1.05 -11.31 -11.48
C ASN A 283 2.01 -11.79 -12.57
N LYS A 284 1.59 -11.79 -13.86
CA LYS A 284 2.41 -12.30 -14.98
C LYS A 284 2.46 -11.37 -16.18
N GLY A 285 1.95 -10.16 -16.08
CA GLY A 285 1.93 -9.20 -17.16
C GLY A 285 1.13 -7.95 -16.83
N VAL A 286 0.97 -7.06 -17.80
CA VAL A 286 0.23 -5.81 -17.69
C VAL A 286 -0.81 -5.76 -18.78
N VAL A 287 -1.99 -5.22 -18.46
CA VAL A 287 -3.09 -5.05 -19.41
C VAL A 287 -3.57 -3.61 -19.44
N GLY A 288 -4.06 -3.19 -20.62
CA GLY A 288 -4.93 -2.04 -20.80
C GLY A 288 -6.32 -2.51 -21.23
N VAL A 289 -7.34 -2.10 -20.50
CA VAL A 289 -8.73 -2.56 -20.65
C VAL A 289 -9.63 -1.37 -20.90
N SER A 290 -10.51 -1.47 -21.89
CA SER A 290 -11.50 -0.42 -22.20
C SER A 290 -12.40 -0.11 -21.00
N ALA A 291 -12.52 1.16 -20.65
CA ALA A 291 -13.43 1.60 -19.61
C ALA A 291 -14.91 1.45 -20.02
N LYS A 292 -15.19 1.41 -21.32
CA LYS A 292 -16.54 1.35 -21.87
C LYS A 292 -17.20 -0.01 -21.62
N ASP A 293 -16.48 -1.09 -21.87
CA ASP A 293 -17.05 -2.44 -21.94
C ASP A 293 -16.19 -3.56 -21.37
N GLY A 294 -15.01 -3.23 -20.82
CA GLY A 294 -14.10 -4.20 -20.25
C GLY A 294 -13.32 -5.02 -21.28
N SER A 295 -13.37 -4.68 -22.57
CA SER A 295 -12.60 -5.37 -23.61
C SER A 295 -11.11 -5.13 -23.44
N LEU A 296 -10.28 -6.16 -23.74
CA LEU A 296 -8.84 -6.06 -23.70
C LEU A 296 -8.36 -5.23 -24.89
N LEU A 297 -7.74 -4.08 -24.65
CA LEU A 297 -7.17 -3.22 -25.67
C LEU A 297 -5.73 -3.61 -26.03
N TRP A 298 -4.93 -3.92 -25.00
CA TRP A 298 -3.54 -4.38 -25.17
C TRP A 298 -3.08 -5.16 -23.95
N GLU A 299 -2.06 -5.97 -24.13
CA GLU A 299 -1.35 -6.66 -23.03
C GLU A 299 0.14 -6.76 -23.32
N THR A 300 0.96 -6.92 -22.28
CA THR A 300 2.37 -7.25 -22.41
C THR A 300 2.80 -8.26 -21.35
N LEU A 301 3.71 -9.16 -21.73
CA LEU A 301 4.39 -10.11 -20.86
C LEU A 301 5.80 -9.64 -20.46
N ASP A 302 6.22 -8.48 -20.94
CA ASP A 302 7.57 -7.93 -20.73
C ASP A 302 7.81 -7.48 -19.30
N TRP A 303 6.75 -7.38 -18.50
CA TRP A 303 6.79 -6.99 -17.12
C TRP A 303 6.19 -8.05 -16.19
N LYS A 304 7.00 -8.50 -15.23
CA LYS A 304 6.56 -9.38 -14.13
C LYS A 304 7.50 -9.21 -12.95
N ILE A 305 6.97 -9.38 -11.75
CA ILE A 305 7.72 -9.38 -10.49
C ILE A 305 7.61 -10.77 -9.86
N SER A 306 8.72 -11.29 -9.37
CA SER A 306 8.82 -12.70 -8.94
C SER A 306 8.01 -13.02 -7.67
N ILE A 307 7.99 -12.09 -6.70
CA ILE A 307 7.40 -12.33 -5.37
C ILE A 307 6.10 -11.56 -5.19
N ALA A 308 6.16 -10.23 -5.23
CA ALA A 308 4.99 -9.38 -5.01
C ALA A 308 4.98 -8.18 -5.94
N THR A 309 3.93 -8.03 -6.73
CA THR A 309 3.66 -6.84 -7.55
C THR A 309 2.88 -5.86 -6.68
N VAL A 310 3.55 -4.80 -6.20
CA VAL A 310 2.97 -3.79 -5.29
C VAL A 310 2.84 -2.43 -5.97
N PRO A 311 3.88 -1.85 -6.58
CA PRO A 311 3.75 -0.58 -7.27
C PRO A 311 2.67 -0.63 -8.34
N SER A 312 1.88 0.43 -8.43
CA SER A 312 0.88 0.60 -9.49
C SER A 312 1.54 1.23 -10.73
N PRO A 313 0.96 1.06 -11.92
CA PRO A 313 1.44 1.77 -13.11
C PRO A 313 1.46 3.28 -12.86
N LEU A 314 2.55 3.95 -13.23
CA LEU A 314 2.57 5.40 -13.30
C LEU A 314 2.27 5.81 -14.74
N ILE A 315 1.13 6.47 -14.91
CA ILE A 315 0.65 6.94 -16.21
C ILE A 315 1.34 8.28 -16.51
N LEU A 316 1.88 8.39 -17.71
CA LEU A 316 2.56 9.58 -18.21
C LEU A 316 1.93 10.03 -19.53
N ASP A 317 2.15 11.28 -19.87
CA ASP A 317 1.65 11.84 -21.14
C ASP A 317 2.21 11.12 -22.37
N GLY A 318 1.50 11.23 -23.48
CA GLY A 318 1.94 10.67 -24.77
C GLY A 318 1.86 9.13 -24.86
N GLY A 319 1.08 8.48 -24.00
CA GLY A 319 0.90 7.03 -24.02
C GLY A 319 2.01 6.26 -23.32
N ARG A 320 2.79 6.90 -22.48
CA ARG A 320 3.87 6.27 -21.69
C ARG A 320 3.35 5.72 -20.39
N VAL A 321 3.83 4.54 -20.00
CA VAL A 321 3.53 3.89 -18.73
C VAL A 321 4.82 3.44 -18.08
N PHE A 322 5.14 4.03 -16.92
CA PHE A 322 6.32 3.62 -16.16
C PHE A 322 5.94 2.58 -15.11
N LEU A 323 6.63 1.44 -15.15
CA LEU A 323 6.48 0.30 -14.27
C LEU A 323 7.75 0.13 -13.45
N THR A 324 7.62 -0.18 -12.18
CA THR A 324 8.75 -0.42 -11.28
C THR A 324 8.44 -1.56 -10.32
N GLY A 325 9.46 -2.22 -9.81
CA GLY A 325 9.30 -3.33 -8.88
C GLY A 325 10.54 -3.60 -8.05
N GLY A 326 10.32 -4.18 -6.88
CA GLY A 326 11.36 -4.78 -6.06
C GLY A 326 11.78 -6.16 -6.56
N TYR A 327 12.51 -6.90 -5.73
CA TYR A 327 12.91 -8.27 -6.01
C TYR A 327 13.67 -8.40 -7.33
N ASP A 328 14.60 -7.48 -7.57
CA ASP A 328 15.45 -7.36 -8.75
C ASP A 328 14.71 -7.12 -10.08
N ALA A 329 13.42 -6.75 -10.05
CA ALA A 329 12.67 -6.47 -11.26
C ALA A 329 13.13 -5.18 -11.97
N GLY A 330 13.66 -4.21 -11.22
CA GLY A 330 14.06 -2.92 -11.78
C GLY A 330 12.86 -2.09 -12.24
N SER A 331 12.95 -1.49 -13.42
CA SER A 331 11.85 -0.71 -14.00
C SER A 331 11.76 -0.89 -15.53
N LEU A 332 10.60 -0.54 -16.06
CA LEU A 332 10.32 -0.61 -17.48
C LEU A 332 9.47 0.58 -17.90
N MET A 333 9.83 1.27 -18.96
CA MET A 333 8.99 2.24 -19.64
C MET A 333 8.32 1.56 -20.84
N LEU A 334 7.00 1.54 -20.83
CA LEU A 334 6.19 1.18 -21.99
C LEU A 334 5.80 2.44 -22.76
N GLN A 335 5.76 2.33 -24.07
CA GLN A 335 5.13 3.25 -25.00
C GLN A 335 3.93 2.57 -25.65
N LEU A 336 2.79 3.21 -25.62
CA LEU A 336 1.62 2.81 -26.40
C LEU A 336 1.65 3.53 -27.75
N ASP A 337 1.37 2.79 -28.79
CA ASP A 337 1.25 3.31 -30.15
C ASP A 337 -0.08 2.86 -30.77
N ARG A 338 -0.61 3.64 -31.70
CA ARG A 338 -1.74 3.21 -32.54
C ARG A 338 -1.22 2.48 -33.77
N ALA A 339 -1.72 1.26 -33.98
CA ALA A 339 -1.52 0.45 -35.18
C ALA A 339 -2.89 0.25 -35.88
N GLY A 340 -3.29 1.24 -36.67
CA GLY A 340 -4.66 1.33 -37.17
C GLY A 340 -5.66 1.58 -36.05
N GLU A 341 -6.66 0.70 -35.93
CA GLU A 341 -7.65 0.76 -34.83
C GLU A 341 -7.17 0.13 -33.52
N ARG A 342 -6.03 -0.58 -33.54
CA ARG A 342 -5.50 -1.26 -32.37
C ARG A 342 -4.55 -0.38 -31.58
N ILE A 343 -4.51 -0.56 -30.27
CA ILE A 343 -3.44 -0.06 -29.41
C ILE A 343 -2.44 -1.19 -29.20
N VAL A 344 -1.17 -0.89 -29.37
CA VAL A 344 -0.07 -1.82 -29.14
C VAL A 344 0.89 -1.22 -28.13
N SER A 345 1.48 -2.07 -27.30
CA SER A 345 2.52 -1.66 -26.35
C SER A 345 3.88 -2.13 -26.82
N ARG A 346 4.89 -1.29 -26.68
CA ARG A 346 6.30 -1.66 -26.86
C ARG A 346 7.13 -1.23 -25.68
N THR A 347 8.20 -1.95 -25.40
CA THR A 347 9.20 -1.52 -24.43
C THR A 347 10.01 -0.37 -25.02
N GLU A 348 10.01 0.80 -24.37
CA GLU A 348 10.87 1.93 -24.72
C GLU A 348 12.27 1.72 -24.14
N PHE A 349 12.37 1.43 -22.84
CA PHE A 349 13.61 1.04 -22.18
C PHE A 349 13.35 0.20 -20.91
N LYS A 350 14.41 -0.44 -20.40
CA LYS A 350 14.43 -1.13 -19.10
C LYS A 350 15.55 -0.57 -18.24
N LEU A 351 15.31 -0.46 -16.93
CA LEU A 351 16.32 -0.09 -15.95
C LEU A 351 16.62 -1.28 -15.05
N ALA A 352 17.91 -1.55 -14.85
CA ALA A 352 18.34 -2.52 -13.84
C ALA A 352 17.91 -2.06 -12.44
N ALA A 353 17.68 -2.99 -11.50
CA ALA A 353 17.26 -2.71 -10.14
C ALA A 353 18.22 -1.74 -9.40
N GLY A 354 19.52 -1.83 -9.69
CA GLY A 354 20.54 -0.91 -9.14
C GLY A 354 20.43 0.53 -9.66
N VAL A 355 19.79 0.76 -10.82
CA VAL A 355 19.49 2.11 -11.33
C VAL A 355 18.21 2.60 -10.68
N PHE A 356 17.10 1.88 -10.86
CA PHE A 356 15.84 2.13 -10.18
C PHE A 356 14.96 0.87 -10.15
N GLY A 357 14.48 0.54 -8.97
CA GLY A 357 13.49 -0.50 -8.72
C GLY A 357 12.88 -0.25 -7.34
N ALA A 358 11.59 -0.02 -7.27
CA ALA A 358 10.88 0.31 -6.03
C ALA A 358 10.13 -0.92 -5.52
N THR A 359 10.31 -1.26 -4.25
CA THR A 359 9.67 -2.47 -3.67
C THR A 359 8.17 -2.30 -3.49
N GLN A 360 7.73 -1.16 -2.95
CA GLN A 360 6.32 -0.90 -2.65
C GLN A 360 5.79 0.41 -3.23
N HIS A 361 6.67 1.33 -3.60
CA HIS A 361 6.28 2.68 -3.98
C HIS A 361 6.07 2.81 -5.48
N THR A 362 5.00 3.49 -5.87
CA THR A 362 4.89 4.07 -7.20
C THR A 362 5.57 5.44 -7.17
N PRO A 363 6.49 5.76 -8.08
CA PRO A 363 7.11 7.07 -8.16
C PRO A 363 6.10 8.21 -8.35
N VAL A 364 6.55 9.43 -8.08
CA VAL A 364 5.79 10.66 -8.34
C VAL A 364 6.45 11.38 -9.50
N LEU A 365 5.65 11.84 -10.46
CA LEU A 365 6.07 12.72 -11.54
C LEU A 365 5.96 14.18 -11.09
N HIS A 366 7.03 14.95 -11.25
CA HIS A 366 7.03 16.41 -11.06
C HIS A 366 8.05 17.07 -11.98
N GLU A 367 7.62 18.10 -12.71
CA GLU A 367 8.48 18.87 -13.65
C GLU A 367 9.34 17.98 -14.56
N ASN A 368 8.72 17.01 -15.23
CA ASN A 368 9.38 16.04 -16.12
C ASN A 368 10.46 15.17 -15.46
N HIS A 369 10.40 15.00 -14.12
CA HIS A 369 11.29 14.12 -13.38
C HIS A 369 10.50 13.13 -12.54
N LEU A 370 11.06 11.93 -12.37
CA LEU A 370 10.50 10.90 -11.50
C LEU A 370 11.22 10.91 -10.15
N TYR A 371 10.44 10.98 -9.09
CA TYR A 371 10.94 10.93 -7.72
C TYR A 371 10.46 9.64 -7.06
N GLY A 372 11.36 8.89 -6.45
CA GLY A 372 10.98 7.62 -5.81
C GLY A 372 12.03 7.05 -4.89
N VAL A 373 11.63 6.05 -4.11
CA VAL A 373 12.52 5.29 -3.22
C VAL A 373 12.94 4.00 -3.92
N ARG A 374 14.23 3.81 -4.09
CA ARG A 374 14.83 2.58 -4.62
C ARG A 374 14.86 1.48 -3.56
N ALA A 375 14.95 0.22 -3.98
CA ALA A 375 14.92 -0.95 -3.08
C ALA A 375 16.01 -0.95 -1.99
N ASP A 376 17.14 -0.24 -2.20
CA ASP A 376 18.17 -0.02 -1.18
C ASP A 376 17.83 1.09 -0.16
N GLY A 377 16.61 1.62 -0.22
CA GLY A 377 16.11 2.66 0.67
C GLY A 377 16.54 4.08 0.30
N LYS A 378 17.22 4.30 -0.82
CA LYS A 378 17.64 5.63 -1.26
C LYS A 378 16.51 6.34 -1.99
N PHE A 379 16.33 7.63 -1.69
CA PHE A 379 15.46 8.51 -2.47
C PHE A 379 16.22 8.99 -3.71
N VAL A 380 15.60 8.91 -4.88
CA VAL A 380 16.23 9.13 -6.18
C VAL A 380 15.37 10.06 -7.03
N CYS A 381 16.01 10.97 -7.77
CA CYS A 381 15.41 11.72 -8.87
C CYS A 381 15.95 11.17 -10.18
N LEU A 382 15.05 10.91 -11.14
CA LEU A 382 15.38 10.42 -12.48
C LEU A 382 14.79 11.35 -13.53
N THR A 383 15.42 11.43 -14.70
CA THR A 383 14.76 11.98 -15.90
C THR A 383 13.71 11.01 -16.43
N LEU A 384 12.86 11.45 -17.37
CA LEU A 384 11.89 10.59 -18.03
C LEU A 384 12.51 9.52 -18.95
N GLU A 385 13.81 9.63 -19.27
CA GLU A 385 14.60 8.62 -19.97
C GLU A 385 15.28 7.65 -18.99
N GLY A 386 14.96 7.73 -17.70
CA GLY A 386 15.46 6.84 -16.66
C GLY A 386 16.90 7.12 -16.21
N LYS A 387 17.45 8.29 -16.52
CA LYS A 387 18.81 8.66 -16.08
C LYS A 387 18.78 9.22 -14.66
N PRO A 388 19.59 8.71 -13.71
CA PRO A 388 19.70 9.27 -12.38
C PRO A 388 20.24 10.72 -12.43
N VAL A 389 19.53 11.62 -11.76
CA VAL A 389 19.93 13.03 -11.59
C VAL A 389 20.64 13.21 -10.26
N TRP A 390 20.00 12.75 -9.18
CA TRP A 390 20.61 12.71 -7.85
C TRP A 390 20.05 11.53 -7.03
N THR A 391 20.79 11.20 -5.97
CA THR A 391 20.42 10.19 -4.97
C THR A 391 20.62 10.79 -3.57
N SER A 392 19.75 10.44 -2.62
CA SER A 392 19.90 10.90 -1.23
C SER A 392 21.24 10.46 -0.63
N PRO A 393 21.85 11.28 0.27
CA PRO A 393 23.16 11.01 0.85
C PRO A 393 23.21 9.68 1.63
N THR A 394 24.43 9.17 1.85
CA THR A 394 24.67 8.06 2.76
C THR A 394 24.17 8.41 4.17
N GLY A 395 23.53 7.46 4.86
CA GLY A 395 22.90 7.68 6.17
C GLY A 395 21.46 8.20 6.12
N GLN A 396 20.96 8.59 4.96
CA GLN A 396 19.54 8.91 4.76
C GLN A 396 18.85 7.76 4.02
N SER A 397 18.17 6.89 4.76
CA SER A 397 17.34 5.80 4.23
C SER A 397 15.87 6.11 4.46
N PHE A 398 15.04 5.73 3.49
CA PHE A 398 13.59 5.89 3.49
C PHE A 398 12.87 4.54 3.62
N GLY A 399 13.55 3.44 3.34
CA GLY A 399 12.99 2.08 3.45
C GLY A 399 11.71 1.90 2.65
N LEU A 400 10.66 1.43 3.30
CA LEU A 400 9.35 1.17 2.70
C LEU A 400 8.28 2.23 3.08
N GLY A 401 8.66 3.29 3.78
CA GLY A 401 7.78 4.41 4.13
C GLY A 401 7.29 5.17 2.90
N SER A 402 6.04 5.59 2.91
CA SER A 402 5.41 6.26 1.77
C SER A 402 5.82 7.74 1.64
N PHE A 403 5.54 8.33 0.49
CA PHE A 403 5.79 9.74 0.22
C PHE A 403 4.71 10.35 -0.69
N ILE A 404 4.52 11.66 -0.55
CA ILE A 404 3.64 12.48 -1.38
C ILE A 404 4.33 13.79 -1.73
N LEU A 405 3.82 14.47 -2.76
CA LEU A 405 4.25 15.77 -3.20
C LEU A 405 3.14 16.81 -3.03
N ALA A 406 3.46 17.96 -2.49
CA ALA A 406 2.56 19.10 -2.36
C ALA A 406 3.34 20.41 -2.35
N ASP A 407 2.91 21.39 -3.13
CA ASP A 407 3.50 22.74 -3.18
C ASP A 407 5.04 22.73 -3.40
N GLY A 408 5.54 21.86 -4.31
CA GLY A 408 6.97 21.71 -4.55
C GLY A 408 7.77 21.05 -3.41
N LEU A 409 7.08 20.48 -2.42
CA LEU A 409 7.64 19.79 -1.26
C LEU A 409 7.32 18.31 -1.31
N ILE A 410 8.28 17.46 -0.99
CA ILE A 410 8.09 16.02 -0.82
C ILE A 410 8.08 15.70 0.67
N TYR A 411 6.97 15.18 1.16
CA TYR A 411 6.82 14.60 2.50
C TYR A 411 7.15 13.12 2.39
N ALA A 412 8.25 12.68 2.96
CA ALA A 412 8.71 11.29 2.86
C ALA A 412 8.91 10.68 4.25
N MET A 413 8.16 9.60 4.53
CA MET A 413 8.26 8.81 5.75
C MET A 413 9.34 7.75 5.60
N ASN A 414 9.99 7.36 6.69
CA ASN A 414 10.82 6.16 6.73
C ASN A 414 10.17 5.05 7.57
N ASP A 415 10.79 3.86 7.61
CA ASP A 415 10.27 2.69 8.35
C ASP A 415 10.03 2.94 9.84
N SER A 416 10.78 3.85 10.45
CA SER A 416 10.77 4.11 11.89
C SER A 416 9.96 5.36 12.31
N GLY A 417 9.19 5.94 11.39
CA GLY A 417 8.35 7.09 11.69
C GLY A 417 9.06 8.45 11.67
N LEU A 418 10.26 8.52 11.07
CA LEU A 418 10.93 9.78 10.80
C LEU A 418 10.38 10.35 9.48
N LEU A 419 9.68 11.45 9.58
CA LEU A 419 9.15 12.20 8.43
C LEU A 419 10.20 13.24 8.00
N ARG A 420 10.48 13.27 6.69
CA ARG A 420 11.38 14.24 6.07
C ARG A 420 10.65 15.14 5.08
N LEU A 421 11.01 16.41 5.09
CA LEU A 421 10.57 17.39 4.12
C LEU A 421 11.72 17.66 3.15
N ILE A 422 11.50 17.40 1.86
CA ILE A 422 12.51 17.47 0.82
C ILE A 422 12.01 18.43 -0.25
N GLN A 423 12.87 19.27 -0.80
CA GLN A 423 12.52 20.10 -1.95
C GLN A 423 12.38 19.22 -3.21
N ALA A 424 11.25 19.34 -3.89
CA ALA A 424 11.01 18.65 -5.16
C ALA A 424 11.71 19.42 -6.29
N THR A 425 12.97 19.12 -6.52
CA THR A 425 13.79 19.80 -7.53
C THR A 425 14.77 18.83 -8.18
N PRO A 426 15.05 18.94 -9.49
CA PRO A 426 16.05 18.11 -10.14
C PRO A 426 17.50 18.59 -9.89
N GLN A 427 17.74 19.78 -9.33
CA GLN A 427 19.10 20.32 -9.19
C GLN A 427 19.96 19.49 -8.24
N LYS A 428 19.43 19.16 -7.05
CA LYS A 428 20.12 18.37 -6.03
C LYS A 428 19.16 17.92 -4.95
N TYR A 429 19.52 16.87 -4.21
CA TYR A 429 18.81 16.51 -2.98
C TYR A 429 18.93 17.62 -1.94
N THR A 430 17.82 18.19 -1.49
CA THR A 430 17.78 19.25 -0.47
C THR A 430 16.80 18.87 0.63
N LEU A 431 17.33 18.54 1.82
CA LEU A 431 16.52 18.32 3.02
C LEU A 431 16.17 19.67 3.64
N LEU A 432 14.89 19.96 3.79
CA LEU A 432 14.35 21.19 4.35
C LEU A 432 13.98 21.06 5.83
N GLY A 433 13.68 19.84 6.29
CA GLY A 433 13.34 19.55 7.67
C GLY A 433 13.15 18.07 7.90
N GLN A 434 13.20 17.64 9.17
CA GLN A 434 12.86 16.30 9.57
C GLN A 434 12.32 16.27 11.00
N ALA A 435 11.40 15.33 11.28
CA ALA A 435 10.82 15.16 12.61
C ALA A 435 10.45 13.69 12.87
N GLN A 436 10.68 13.21 14.08
CA GLN A 436 10.18 11.91 14.54
C GLN A 436 8.72 12.07 14.92
N VAL A 437 7.81 11.68 14.03
CA VAL A 437 6.36 11.89 14.19
C VAL A 437 5.61 10.64 14.66
N LEU A 438 6.19 9.45 14.45
CA LEU A 438 5.68 8.18 14.94
C LEU A 438 6.80 7.44 15.67
N LYS A 439 6.46 6.62 16.66
CA LYS A 439 7.43 5.86 17.47
C LYS A 439 7.35 4.35 17.24
N GLY A 440 6.37 3.92 16.44
CA GLY A 440 6.15 2.53 16.10
C GLY A 440 7.12 2.01 15.03
N ARG A 441 6.88 0.78 14.62
CA ARG A 441 7.60 0.12 13.52
C ARG A 441 6.75 0.15 12.27
N GLU A 442 7.40 -0.01 11.12
CA GLU A 442 6.71 -0.24 9.84
C GLU A 442 5.73 0.89 9.52
N SER A 443 6.22 2.14 9.49
CA SER A 443 5.46 3.33 9.11
C SER A 443 5.28 3.36 7.58
N TRP A 444 4.60 2.34 7.03
CA TRP A 444 4.50 2.06 5.59
C TRP A 444 3.17 2.49 4.97
N ALA A 445 2.23 2.93 5.80
CA ALA A 445 0.92 3.35 5.30
C ALA A 445 1.03 4.53 4.32
N PRO A 446 0.24 4.56 3.24
CA PRO A 446 0.12 5.73 2.38
C PRO A 446 -0.24 6.99 3.17
N LEU A 447 0.48 8.07 2.92
CA LEU A 447 0.19 9.39 3.46
C LEU A 447 -1.06 9.98 2.79
N ALA A 448 -1.78 10.86 3.52
CA ALA A 448 -2.89 11.64 2.98
C ALA A 448 -2.81 13.08 3.47
N LEU A 449 -3.02 14.04 2.57
CA LEU A 449 -2.92 15.48 2.87
C LEU A 449 -4.18 16.20 2.42
N ALA A 450 -4.79 16.95 3.33
CA ALA A 450 -5.94 17.80 3.03
C ALA A 450 -5.97 19.00 3.97
N GLY A 451 -6.13 20.21 3.43
CA GLY A 451 -6.26 21.45 4.22
C GLY A 451 -5.08 21.70 5.18
N GLY A 452 -3.86 21.37 4.79
CA GLY A 452 -2.67 21.48 5.64
C GLY A 452 -2.57 20.46 6.76
N ARG A 453 -3.40 19.40 6.74
CA ARG A 453 -3.40 18.29 7.69
C ARG A 453 -2.85 17.04 7.05
N LEU A 454 -1.73 16.56 7.54
CA LEU A 454 -1.07 15.34 7.05
C LEU A 454 -1.41 14.17 7.96
N ILE A 455 -2.09 13.17 7.42
CA ILE A 455 -2.35 11.90 8.12
C ILE A 455 -1.18 10.97 7.89
N VAL A 456 -0.63 10.46 8.99
CA VAL A 456 0.47 9.50 9.03
C VAL A 456 0.09 8.30 9.90
N ARG A 457 0.67 7.12 9.60
CA ARG A 457 0.39 5.90 10.37
C ARG A 457 1.60 4.98 10.42
N ASP A 458 1.89 4.43 11.59
CA ASP A 458 2.66 3.21 11.75
C ASP A 458 1.75 1.98 11.88
N LEU A 459 2.29 0.86 12.31
CA LEU A 459 1.55 -0.41 12.40
C LEU A 459 0.28 -0.30 13.26
N THR A 460 0.32 0.46 14.37
CA THR A 460 -0.73 0.48 15.40
C THR A 460 -1.23 1.87 15.81
N ARG A 461 -0.63 2.94 15.27
CA ARG A 461 -0.98 4.32 15.60
C ARG A 461 -1.18 5.14 14.34
N MET A 462 -2.23 5.94 14.30
CA MET A 462 -2.48 6.96 13.30
C MET A 462 -2.44 8.34 13.95
N ALA A 463 -1.83 9.31 13.29
CA ALA A 463 -1.74 10.68 13.76
C ALA A 463 -2.06 11.68 12.64
N CYS A 464 -2.58 12.83 13.02
CA CYS A 464 -2.78 14.00 12.18
C CYS A 464 -1.77 15.09 12.58
N LEU A 465 -1.04 15.57 11.61
CA LEU A 465 0.00 16.59 11.77
C LEU A 465 -0.43 17.89 11.10
N ASP A 466 -0.13 19.02 11.76
CA ASP A 466 -0.28 20.35 11.17
C ASP A 466 0.97 20.70 10.35
N VAL A 467 0.82 20.75 9.05
CA VAL A 467 1.89 21.07 8.10
C VAL A 467 1.65 22.41 7.39
N ALA A 468 0.59 23.13 7.75
CA ALA A 468 0.33 24.48 7.25
C ALA A 468 1.38 25.49 7.78
N ARG A 469 1.53 26.61 7.09
CA ARG A 469 2.26 27.76 7.63
C ARG A 469 1.51 28.29 8.84
N PRO A 470 2.24 28.64 9.90
CA PRO A 470 1.68 29.35 11.06
C PRO A 470 1.00 30.68 10.67
#